data_ab20ab31750ac6b9a9b5b35360ad72f0
#
_entry.id   ab20ab31750ac6b9a9b5b35360ad72f0
#
_cell.length_a   1.000
_cell.length_b   1.000
_cell.length_c   1.000
_cell.angle_alpha   90.00
_cell.angle_beta   90.00
_cell.angle_gamma   90.00
#
_symmetry.space_group_name_H-M   'P 1'
#
loop_
_entity.id
_entity.type
_entity.pdbx_description
1 polymer ?
#
loop_
_entity_poly.entity_id
_entity_poly.type
_entity_poly.pdbx_seq_one_letter_code
_entity_poly.pdbx_strand_id
1 'polypeptide(L)'
;MATASNSAKSSASGFPWNRLWFLLGALIVFRIGAHIPVPGIDPVQLEALFNQNSGGILGMFNMFSGGALSRFTIFALGIMPYISASIIMQLLTVVSPQLEAIKKEGESGRRKITHYTRYGTLVLATFQALGIAVALEAQAGLVIDPGLAFRFTTVVTLVTGTMFLMWLGEQITERGLGHGISIIIFAGIAAGLPSAIGGLFELVRTGSMHALTAILICVLVGLVTYAVVFIERGQRKILVNYAKRQVGNKVYGGQSSHLPLKLNMAGVIPPIFASSIILFPATITSWFTSGDASGGVVRFLKDLAASLAPGEPIHALLYAAAIVFFCFFYTALVFNSKETADNLKKSGAFVPGIRPGEQTSRYIDK
;
A
#
# COMPACT_ATOMS: atom_id res chain seq x y z
N MET A 1 -22.05 37.37 -12.06
CA MET A 1 -21.92 36.73 -13.38
C MET A 1 -20.53 36.96 -13.96
N ALA A 2 -19.45 36.47 -13.34
CA ALA A 2 -18.09 36.60 -13.90
C ALA A 2 -17.08 35.63 -13.30
N THR A 3 -17.47 34.36 -13.04
CA THR A 3 -16.53 33.32 -12.55
C THR A 3 -16.69 31.93 -13.21
N ALA A 4 -17.50 31.84 -14.27
CA ALA A 4 -17.76 30.57 -14.94
C ALA A 4 -16.99 30.32 -16.25
N SER A 5 -16.03 31.19 -16.60
CA SER A 5 -15.37 31.12 -17.94
C SER A 5 -13.94 30.59 -17.96
N ASN A 6 -13.36 30.22 -16.80
CA ASN A 6 -11.96 29.74 -16.76
C ASN A 6 -11.77 28.24 -16.62
N SER A 7 -12.83 27.43 -16.49
CA SER A 7 -12.67 25.97 -16.40
C SER A 7 -12.76 25.23 -17.74
N ALA A 8 -13.08 25.93 -18.84
CA ALA A 8 -13.30 25.27 -20.15
C ALA A 8 -12.10 25.31 -21.10
N LYS A 9 -10.94 25.83 -20.68
CA LYS A 9 -9.75 25.95 -21.56
C LYS A 9 -8.64 24.94 -21.32
N SER A 10 -8.84 23.90 -20.50
CA SER A 10 -7.80 22.88 -20.24
C SER A 10 -8.05 21.52 -20.91
N SER A 11 -8.98 21.42 -21.85
CA SER A 11 -9.28 20.15 -22.55
C SER A 11 -8.63 20.00 -23.93
N ALA A 12 -7.57 20.73 -24.22
CA ALA A 12 -6.79 20.55 -25.43
C ALA A 12 -5.44 19.87 -25.08
N SER A 13 -5.39 18.56 -25.24
CA SER A 13 -4.19 17.77 -25.61
C SER A 13 -2.86 18.17 -24.95
N GLY A 14 -2.73 18.02 -23.66
CA GLY A 14 -1.43 18.15 -23.00
C GLY A 14 -1.35 17.24 -21.79
N PHE A 15 -0.21 16.57 -21.62
CA PHE A 15 0.13 15.87 -20.41
C PHE A 15 -0.06 16.79 -19.20
N PRO A 16 -0.64 16.34 -18.05
CA PRO A 16 -0.94 17.21 -16.91
C PRO A 16 0.32 17.57 -16.11
N TRP A 17 1.13 18.45 -16.64
CA TRP A 17 2.41 18.87 -16.06
C TRP A 17 2.28 19.40 -14.63
N ASN A 18 1.22 20.15 -14.34
CA ASN A 18 0.99 20.69 -12.99
C ASN A 18 0.85 19.57 -11.94
N ARG A 19 0.17 18.50 -12.30
CA ARG A 19 0.01 17.33 -11.42
C ARG A 19 1.33 16.59 -11.23
N LEU A 20 2.11 16.46 -12.29
CA LEU A 20 3.43 15.85 -12.23
C LEU A 20 4.38 16.65 -11.33
N TRP A 21 4.42 17.97 -11.48
CA TRP A 21 5.25 18.82 -10.61
C TRP A 21 4.83 18.75 -9.15
N PHE A 22 3.53 18.73 -8.88
CA PHE A 22 3.02 18.54 -7.52
C PHE A 22 3.47 17.19 -6.94
N LEU A 23 3.37 16.11 -7.71
CA LEU A 23 3.82 14.78 -7.30
C LEU A 23 5.32 14.77 -6.99
N LEU A 24 6.15 15.32 -7.85
CA LEU A 24 7.60 15.41 -7.63
C LEU A 24 7.93 16.23 -6.39
N GLY A 25 7.24 17.34 -6.16
CA GLY A 25 7.39 18.16 -4.96
C GLY A 25 7.02 17.37 -3.68
N ALA A 26 5.93 16.63 -3.71
CA ALA A 26 5.51 15.79 -2.60
C ALA A 26 6.51 14.67 -2.30
N LEU A 27 7.08 14.04 -3.32
CA LEU A 27 8.12 13.01 -3.15
C LEU A 27 9.42 13.59 -2.58
N ILE A 28 9.79 14.80 -2.97
CA ILE A 28 10.94 15.51 -2.38
C ILE A 28 10.70 15.77 -0.90
N VAL A 29 9.52 16.24 -0.51
CA VAL A 29 9.15 16.44 0.90
C VAL A 29 9.21 15.12 1.68
N PHE A 30 8.70 14.03 1.13
CA PHE A 30 8.81 12.71 1.71
C PHE A 30 10.27 12.29 1.94
N ARG A 31 11.14 12.48 0.97
CA ARG A 31 12.57 12.13 1.09
C ARG A 31 13.30 12.99 2.10
N ILE A 32 13.00 14.27 2.17
CA ILE A 32 13.59 15.16 3.19
C ILE A 32 13.18 14.69 4.58
N GLY A 33 11.92 14.42 4.81
CA GLY A 33 11.41 13.92 6.08
C GLY A 33 12.00 12.56 6.49
N ALA A 34 12.31 11.69 5.51
CA ALA A 34 12.97 10.42 5.74
C ALA A 34 14.44 10.52 6.18
N HIS A 35 15.00 11.73 6.24
CA HIS A 35 16.37 12.01 6.71
C HIS A 35 16.41 12.85 7.99
N ILE A 36 15.27 13.33 8.51
CA ILE A 36 15.19 14.09 9.75
C ILE A 36 15.17 13.12 10.94
N PRO A 37 16.22 13.01 11.75
CA PRO A 37 16.28 12.07 12.85
C PRO A 37 15.38 12.47 14.02
N VAL A 38 14.90 11.48 14.76
CA VAL A 38 14.23 11.69 16.05
C VAL A 38 15.30 12.02 17.10
N PRO A 39 15.13 13.05 17.91
CA PRO A 39 16.12 13.42 18.94
C PRO A 39 16.20 12.35 20.05
N GLY A 40 17.38 12.21 20.65
CA GLY A 40 17.63 11.36 21.81
C GLY A 40 18.18 9.97 21.49
N ILE A 41 18.60 9.69 20.25
CA ILE A 41 19.17 8.41 19.83
C ILE A 41 20.57 8.62 19.26
N ASP A 42 21.50 7.72 19.63
CA ASP A 42 22.84 7.65 19.06
C ASP A 42 22.78 7.00 17.67
N PRO A 43 23.10 7.74 16.59
CA PRO A 43 23.02 7.21 15.22
C PRO A 43 24.02 6.10 14.95
N VAL A 44 25.18 6.08 15.57
CA VAL A 44 26.23 5.08 15.37
C VAL A 44 25.80 3.72 15.94
N GLN A 45 25.26 3.72 17.15
CA GLN A 45 24.74 2.51 17.79
C GLN A 45 23.54 1.94 17.03
N LEU A 46 22.69 2.80 16.52
CA LEU A 46 21.51 2.42 15.73
C LEU A 46 21.91 1.74 14.43
N GLU A 47 22.87 2.30 13.70
CA GLU A 47 23.39 1.72 12.46
C GLU A 47 24.00 0.34 12.71
N ALA A 48 24.77 0.17 13.77
CA ALA A 48 25.33 -1.12 14.16
C ALA A 48 24.24 -2.16 14.45
N LEU A 49 23.18 -1.77 15.15
CA LEU A 49 22.04 -2.64 15.46
C LEU A 49 21.30 -3.10 14.19
N PHE A 50 21.07 -2.18 13.26
CA PHE A 50 20.42 -2.52 11.98
C PHE A 50 21.27 -3.40 11.09
N ASN A 51 22.58 -3.20 11.02
CA ASN A 51 23.48 -4.02 10.25
C ASN A 51 23.51 -5.49 10.73
N GLN A 52 23.34 -5.70 12.04
CA GLN A 52 23.25 -7.05 12.60
C GLN A 52 21.92 -7.75 12.29
N ASN A 53 20.83 -7.00 12.14
CA ASN A 53 19.47 -7.53 11.98
C ASN A 53 18.86 -7.25 10.59
N SER A 54 19.66 -6.91 9.61
CA SER A 54 19.19 -6.47 8.28
C SER A 54 18.42 -7.52 7.47
N GLY A 55 18.60 -8.80 7.78
CA GLY A 55 17.91 -9.89 7.08
C GLY A 55 16.54 -10.30 7.65
N GLY A 56 16.06 -9.64 8.71
CA GLY A 56 14.80 -9.99 9.36
C GLY A 56 13.62 -9.11 8.98
N ILE A 57 12.57 -9.19 9.78
CA ILE A 57 11.33 -8.41 9.64
C ILE A 57 11.60 -6.91 9.69
N LEU A 58 12.57 -6.47 10.50
CA LEU A 58 13.03 -5.08 10.56
C LEU A 58 13.54 -4.59 9.19
N GLY A 59 14.21 -5.44 8.43
CA GLY A 59 14.66 -5.13 7.07
C GLY A 59 13.49 -4.87 6.12
N MET A 60 12.40 -5.63 6.23
CA MET A 60 11.19 -5.37 5.44
C MET A 60 10.54 -4.03 5.81
N PHE A 61 10.38 -3.74 7.10
CA PHE A 61 9.87 -2.43 7.54
C PHE A 61 10.73 -1.29 7.03
N ASN A 62 12.04 -1.44 7.10
CA ASN A 62 12.98 -0.45 6.60
C ASN A 62 12.85 -0.21 5.10
N MET A 63 12.63 -1.27 4.32
CA MET A 63 12.40 -1.18 2.89
C MET A 63 11.12 -0.40 2.57
N PHE A 64 10.01 -0.68 3.25
CA PHE A 64 8.75 0.03 3.05
C PHE A 64 8.81 1.49 3.50
N SER A 65 9.60 1.80 4.51
CA SER A 65 9.79 3.18 4.98
C SER A 65 10.84 3.97 4.19
N GLY A 66 11.49 3.34 3.20
CA GLY A 66 12.54 3.99 2.40
C GLY A 66 13.84 4.27 3.16
N GLY A 67 14.19 3.40 4.11
CA GLY A 67 15.36 3.56 4.96
C GLY A 67 15.12 4.49 6.17
N ALA A 68 13.91 4.99 6.36
CA ALA A 68 13.59 5.86 7.47
C ALA A 68 13.73 5.18 8.84
N LEU A 69 13.42 3.89 8.92
CA LEU A 69 13.53 3.14 10.17
C LEU A 69 15.01 2.92 10.59
N SER A 70 15.89 2.63 9.64
CA SER A 70 17.32 2.43 9.95
C SER A 70 18.01 3.69 10.46
N ARG A 71 17.55 4.86 10.02
CA ARG A 71 17.99 6.17 10.51
C ARG A 71 17.17 6.68 11.68
N PHE A 72 16.12 5.99 12.04
CA PHE A 72 15.12 6.40 13.04
C PHE A 72 14.69 7.85 12.85
N THR A 73 14.09 8.10 11.73
CA THR A 73 13.58 9.41 11.34
C THR A 73 12.13 9.60 11.77
N ILE A 74 11.58 10.79 11.55
CA ILE A 74 10.17 11.09 11.83
C ILE A 74 9.21 10.20 11.05
N PHE A 75 9.64 9.61 9.94
CA PHE A 75 8.87 8.67 9.12
C PHE A 75 9.25 7.20 9.36
N ALA A 76 9.82 6.88 10.53
CA ALA A 76 10.24 5.52 10.84
C ALA A 76 9.12 4.48 10.75
N LEU A 77 7.91 4.83 11.20
CA LEU A 77 6.73 3.97 11.04
C LEU A 77 6.22 3.93 9.59
N GLY A 78 6.58 4.90 8.76
CA GLY A 78 6.08 5.02 7.39
C GLY A 78 4.56 5.16 7.33
N ILE A 79 3.95 4.58 6.31
CA ILE A 79 2.50 4.54 6.09
C ILE A 79 1.84 3.26 6.62
N MET A 80 2.61 2.34 7.21
CA MET A 80 2.13 1.02 7.63
C MET A 80 0.98 1.08 8.64
N PRO A 81 0.95 1.97 9.65
CA PRO A 81 -0.20 2.09 10.55
C PRO A 81 -1.49 2.43 9.82
N TYR A 82 -1.43 3.28 8.83
CA TYR A 82 -2.58 3.62 7.99
C TYR A 82 -3.08 2.43 7.18
N ILE A 83 -2.18 1.65 6.59
CA ILE A 83 -2.53 0.46 5.82
C ILE A 83 -3.23 -0.55 6.72
N SER A 84 -2.68 -0.82 7.90
CA SER A 84 -3.27 -1.73 8.89
C SER A 84 -4.66 -1.27 9.34
N ALA A 85 -4.82 0.01 9.64
CA ALA A 85 -6.11 0.60 9.99
C ALA A 85 -7.13 0.50 8.85
N SER A 86 -6.69 0.74 7.63
CA SER A 86 -7.53 0.62 6.43
C SER A 86 -8.02 -0.81 6.22
N ILE A 87 -7.15 -1.82 6.40
CA ILE A 87 -7.53 -3.23 6.32
C ILE A 87 -8.56 -3.57 7.39
N ILE A 88 -8.31 -3.17 8.64
CA ILE A 88 -9.22 -3.43 9.76
C ILE A 88 -10.59 -2.81 9.48
N MET A 89 -10.64 -1.57 9.00
CA MET A 89 -11.89 -0.91 8.66
C MET A 89 -12.62 -1.58 7.51
N GLN A 90 -11.93 -2.05 6.50
CA GLN A 90 -12.55 -2.79 5.39
C GLN A 90 -13.13 -4.13 5.84
N LEU A 91 -12.41 -4.86 6.70
CA LEU A 91 -12.91 -6.09 7.30
C LEU A 91 -14.14 -5.83 8.19
N LEU A 92 -14.11 -4.77 8.99
CA LEU A 92 -15.24 -4.41 9.85
C LEU A 92 -16.47 -3.98 9.04
N THR A 93 -16.31 -3.33 7.90
CA THR A 93 -17.45 -2.98 7.02
C THR A 93 -18.16 -4.20 6.46
N VAL A 94 -17.46 -5.32 6.33
CA VAL A 94 -18.06 -6.60 5.87
C VAL A 94 -18.77 -7.31 7.02
N VAL A 95 -18.21 -7.26 8.22
CA VAL A 95 -18.71 -7.99 9.39
C VAL A 95 -19.82 -7.22 10.12
N SER A 96 -19.71 -5.89 10.21
CA SER A 96 -20.66 -5.06 10.97
C SER A 96 -21.78 -4.53 10.07
N PRO A 97 -23.05 -4.87 10.36
CA PRO A 97 -24.20 -4.35 9.61
C PRO A 97 -24.31 -2.82 9.66
N GLN A 98 -23.91 -2.21 10.77
CA GLN A 98 -23.93 -0.75 10.95
C GLN A 98 -22.97 -0.03 10.01
N LEU A 99 -21.74 -0.55 9.87
CA LEU A 99 -20.74 0.02 8.96
C LEU A 99 -21.09 -0.26 7.49
N GLU A 100 -21.70 -1.38 7.20
CA GLU A 100 -22.22 -1.67 5.87
C GLU A 100 -23.34 -0.68 5.49
N ALA A 101 -24.24 -0.36 6.40
CA ALA A 101 -25.27 0.64 6.20
C ALA A 101 -24.67 2.03 5.92
N ILE A 102 -23.64 2.43 6.67
CA ILE A 102 -22.92 3.68 6.45
C ILE A 102 -22.24 3.69 5.06
N LYS A 103 -21.65 2.57 4.65
CA LYS A 103 -21.03 2.45 3.32
C LYS A 103 -22.05 2.62 2.19
N LYS A 104 -23.28 2.16 2.38
CA LYS A 104 -24.38 2.30 1.40
C LYS A 104 -24.96 3.72 1.30
N GLU A 105 -24.65 4.61 2.24
CA GLU A 105 -25.07 6.03 2.19
C GLU A 105 -24.39 6.84 1.05
N GLY A 106 -23.45 6.24 0.32
CA GLY A 106 -22.76 6.88 -0.79
C GLY A 106 -21.54 7.67 -0.34
N GLU A 107 -21.34 8.87 -0.90
CA GLU A 107 -20.12 9.65 -0.66
C GLU A 107 -20.00 10.16 0.79
N SER A 108 -21.10 10.51 1.42
CA SER A 108 -21.11 10.92 2.82
C SER A 108 -20.69 9.77 3.75
N GLY A 109 -21.13 8.54 3.45
CA GLY A 109 -20.72 7.35 4.17
C GLY A 109 -19.23 7.01 4.00
N ARG A 110 -18.71 7.18 2.79
CA ARG A 110 -17.26 7.01 2.53
C ARG A 110 -16.40 7.98 3.34
N ARG A 111 -16.83 9.22 3.47
CA ARG A 111 -16.15 10.21 4.31
C ARG A 111 -16.12 9.80 5.78
N LYS A 112 -17.23 9.29 6.32
CA LYS A 112 -17.29 8.78 7.69
C LYS A 112 -16.32 7.61 7.90
N ILE A 113 -16.28 6.65 6.98
CA ILE A 113 -15.34 5.51 7.04
C ILE A 113 -13.89 5.99 6.98
N THR A 114 -13.59 6.99 6.14
CA THR A 114 -12.26 7.60 6.07
C THR A 114 -11.87 8.24 7.41
N HIS A 115 -12.77 8.94 8.07
CA HIS A 115 -12.53 9.49 9.40
C HIS A 115 -12.23 8.39 10.44
N TYR A 116 -12.99 7.31 10.44
CA TYR A 116 -12.74 6.17 11.33
C TYR A 116 -11.39 5.52 11.05
N THR A 117 -10.99 5.42 9.79
CA THR A 117 -9.66 4.93 9.40
C THR A 117 -8.56 5.85 9.93
N ARG A 118 -8.73 7.16 9.90
CA ARG A 118 -7.77 8.13 10.47
C ARG A 118 -7.63 7.96 11.97
N TYR A 119 -8.72 7.81 12.69
CA TYR A 119 -8.68 7.55 14.14
C TYR A 119 -8.02 6.22 14.46
N GLY A 120 -8.33 5.16 13.70
CA GLY A 120 -7.66 3.88 13.83
C GLY A 120 -6.16 3.96 13.57
N THR A 121 -5.74 4.73 12.58
CA THR A 121 -4.33 5.01 12.29
C THR A 121 -3.65 5.71 13.46
N LEU A 122 -4.29 6.71 14.04
CA LEU A 122 -3.78 7.43 15.20
C LEU A 122 -3.53 6.49 16.39
N VAL A 123 -4.50 5.64 16.70
CA VAL A 123 -4.39 4.67 17.80
C VAL A 123 -3.29 3.66 17.52
N LEU A 124 -3.25 3.04 16.37
CA LEU A 124 -2.24 2.05 15.99
C LEU A 124 -0.84 2.65 15.96
N ALA A 125 -0.69 3.84 15.40
CA ALA A 125 0.59 4.54 15.37
C ALA A 125 1.11 4.87 16.77
N THR A 126 0.22 5.26 17.69
CA THR A 126 0.58 5.51 19.09
C THR A 126 1.08 4.25 19.78
N PHE A 127 0.39 3.14 19.63
CA PHE A 127 0.84 1.86 20.19
C PHE A 127 2.16 1.39 19.60
N GLN A 128 2.32 1.45 18.30
CA GLN A 128 3.55 1.05 17.62
C GLN A 128 4.73 1.96 18.00
N ALA A 129 4.52 3.26 18.07
CA ALA A 129 5.54 4.21 18.48
C ALA A 129 5.98 3.98 19.92
N LEU A 130 5.04 3.72 20.83
CA LEU A 130 5.35 3.37 22.22
C LEU A 130 6.12 2.07 22.32
N GLY A 131 5.72 1.04 21.58
CA GLY A 131 6.42 -0.24 21.49
C GLY A 131 7.85 -0.10 21.00
N ILE A 132 8.09 0.69 19.97
CA ILE A 132 9.42 0.97 19.45
C ILE A 132 10.26 1.77 20.47
N ALA A 133 9.69 2.78 21.11
CA ALA A 133 10.38 3.57 22.12
C ALA A 133 10.86 2.70 23.30
N VAL A 134 9.99 1.82 23.80
CA VAL A 134 10.34 0.89 24.89
C VAL A 134 11.40 -0.12 24.41
N ALA A 135 11.29 -0.64 23.21
CA ALA A 135 12.27 -1.58 22.66
C ALA A 135 13.66 -0.94 22.49
N LEU A 136 13.72 0.32 22.08
CA LEU A 136 14.97 1.07 21.96
C LEU A 136 15.59 1.39 23.31
N GLU A 137 14.80 1.70 24.32
CA GLU A 137 15.29 1.91 25.70
C GLU A 137 15.88 0.64 26.32
N ALA A 138 15.38 -0.54 25.92
CA ALA A 138 15.91 -1.83 26.37
C ALA A 138 17.32 -2.12 25.85
N GLN A 139 17.76 -1.44 24.79
CA GLN A 139 19.12 -1.55 24.24
C GLN A 139 20.07 -0.61 25.00
N ALA A 140 21.11 -1.17 25.59
CA ALA A 140 22.09 -0.40 26.32
C ALA A 140 22.86 0.59 25.42
N GLY A 141 22.90 1.85 25.82
CA GLY A 141 23.66 2.91 25.13
C GLY A 141 23.06 3.48 23.86
N LEU A 142 21.89 2.99 23.43
CA LEU A 142 21.23 3.47 22.21
C LEU A 142 20.50 4.80 22.44
N VAL A 143 19.84 4.93 23.60
CA VAL A 143 19.12 6.15 24.01
C VAL A 143 20.01 6.97 24.94
N ILE A 144 20.17 8.25 24.61
CA ILE A 144 21.06 9.16 25.41
C ILE A 144 20.48 9.38 26.79
N ASP A 145 19.21 9.76 26.88
CA ASP A 145 18.50 9.99 28.14
C ASP A 145 17.21 9.13 28.20
N PRO A 146 17.30 7.87 28.68
CA PRO A 146 16.12 7.04 28.81
C PRO A 146 15.15 7.56 29.87
N GLY A 147 13.84 7.51 29.58
CA GLY A 147 12.82 7.95 30.53
C GLY A 147 11.49 8.31 29.85
N LEU A 148 10.56 8.79 30.66
CA LEU A 148 9.22 9.19 30.17
C LEU A 148 9.27 10.33 29.16
N ALA A 149 10.23 11.28 29.34
CA ALA A 149 10.42 12.37 28.38
C ALA A 149 10.80 11.87 26.98
N PHE A 150 11.72 10.91 26.90
CA PHE A 150 12.09 10.28 25.64
C PHE A 150 10.91 9.55 25.01
N ARG A 151 10.19 8.73 25.77
CA ARG A 151 9.02 7.99 25.28
C ARG A 151 7.97 8.94 24.73
N PHE A 152 7.64 9.99 25.47
CA PHE A 152 6.65 10.99 25.05
C PHE A 152 7.09 11.71 23.76
N THR A 153 8.32 12.19 23.69
CA THR A 153 8.86 12.87 22.51
C THR A 153 8.86 11.96 21.30
N THR A 154 9.30 10.72 21.45
CA THR A 154 9.34 9.73 20.38
C THR A 154 7.94 9.39 19.87
N VAL A 155 6.98 9.14 20.75
CA VAL A 155 5.60 8.81 20.38
C VAL A 155 4.97 9.98 19.63
N VAL A 156 5.07 11.20 20.13
CA VAL A 156 4.52 12.38 19.46
C VAL A 156 5.16 12.60 18.09
N THR A 157 6.48 12.47 17.99
CA THR A 157 7.20 12.66 16.73
C THR A 157 6.80 11.62 15.67
N LEU A 158 6.80 10.34 16.03
CA LEU A 158 6.46 9.26 15.10
C LEU A 158 5.01 9.28 14.68
N VAL A 159 4.09 9.55 15.59
CA VAL A 159 2.66 9.66 15.29
C VAL A 159 2.41 10.85 14.36
N THR A 160 3.03 11.99 14.63
CA THR A 160 2.92 13.16 13.76
C THR A 160 3.48 12.90 12.38
N GLY A 161 4.60 12.20 12.27
CA GLY A 161 5.18 11.79 10.99
C GLY A 161 4.25 10.88 10.19
N THR A 162 3.64 9.90 10.83
CA THR A 162 2.66 8.99 10.19
C THR A 162 1.42 9.73 9.73
N MET A 163 0.87 10.62 10.55
CA MET A 163 -0.31 11.42 10.19
C MET A 163 0.01 12.39 9.05
N PHE A 164 1.20 12.96 9.04
CA PHE A 164 1.67 13.80 7.95
C PHE A 164 1.80 13.02 6.63
N LEU A 165 2.36 11.82 6.66
CA LEU A 165 2.45 10.95 5.47
C LEU A 165 1.08 10.55 4.95
N MET A 166 0.14 10.24 5.83
CA MET A 166 -1.24 9.96 5.45
C MET A 166 -1.88 11.16 4.74
N TRP A 167 -1.75 12.34 5.32
CA TRP A 167 -2.22 13.58 4.70
C TRP A 167 -1.54 13.84 3.35
N LEU A 168 -0.23 13.66 3.27
CA LEU A 168 0.53 13.83 2.01
C LEU A 168 0.05 12.85 0.94
N GLY A 169 -0.21 11.59 1.30
CA GLY A 169 -0.77 10.58 0.41
C GLY A 169 -2.16 11.00 -0.12
N GLU A 170 -3.00 11.54 0.71
CA GLU A 170 -4.31 12.07 0.31
C GLU A 170 -4.17 13.26 -0.65
N GLN A 171 -3.25 14.19 -0.37
CA GLN A 171 -2.97 15.32 -1.27
C GLN A 171 -2.44 14.88 -2.64
N ILE A 172 -1.60 13.87 -2.68
CA ILE A 172 -1.13 13.29 -3.95
C ILE A 172 -2.29 12.67 -4.72
N THR A 173 -3.20 11.98 -4.05
CA THR A 173 -4.39 11.39 -4.68
C THR A 173 -5.30 12.45 -5.28
N GLU A 174 -5.51 13.56 -4.58
CA GLU A 174 -6.41 14.64 -5.03
C GLU A 174 -5.79 15.53 -6.11
N ARG A 175 -4.55 15.92 -5.95
CA ARG A 175 -3.88 16.95 -6.76
C ARG A 175 -2.77 16.43 -7.66
N GLY A 176 -2.29 15.20 -7.42
CA GLY A 176 -1.23 14.56 -8.18
C GLY A 176 -1.78 13.55 -9.19
N LEU A 177 -0.99 12.50 -9.41
CA LEU A 177 -1.28 11.40 -10.31
C LEU A 177 -1.41 10.09 -9.52
N GLY A 178 -2.44 9.33 -9.82
CA GLY A 178 -2.64 8.00 -9.27
C GLY A 178 -3.02 7.96 -7.79
N HIS A 179 -2.79 6.81 -7.15
CA HIS A 179 -3.11 6.59 -5.74
C HIS A 179 -1.91 6.99 -4.86
N GLY A 180 -2.07 8.06 -4.07
CA GLY A 180 -0.96 8.71 -3.36
C GLY A 180 -0.23 7.81 -2.37
N ILE A 181 -0.94 6.96 -1.65
CA ILE A 181 -0.34 6.04 -0.66
C ILE A 181 0.55 5.01 -1.36
N SER A 182 0.07 4.44 -2.47
CA SER A 182 0.85 3.50 -3.28
C SER A 182 2.10 4.15 -3.87
N ILE A 183 2.02 5.41 -4.25
CA ILE A 183 3.16 6.18 -4.77
C ILE A 183 4.20 6.44 -3.67
N ILE A 184 3.79 6.74 -2.45
CA ILE A 184 4.70 6.90 -1.31
C ILE A 184 5.44 5.58 -1.02
N ILE A 185 4.74 4.46 -1.02
CA ILE A 185 5.34 3.13 -0.84
C ILE A 185 6.32 2.83 -1.98
N PHE A 186 5.91 3.10 -3.22
CA PHE A 186 6.78 2.96 -4.39
C PHE A 186 8.06 3.79 -4.27
N ALA A 187 7.93 5.04 -3.89
CA ALA A 187 9.07 5.93 -3.68
C ALA A 187 10.02 5.42 -2.60
N GLY A 188 9.46 4.88 -1.51
CA GLY A 188 10.24 4.26 -0.45
C GLY A 188 11.04 3.06 -0.93
N ILE A 189 10.41 2.16 -1.67
CA ILE A 189 11.07 0.97 -2.23
C ILE A 189 12.10 1.36 -3.31
N ALA A 190 11.72 2.25 -4.21
CA ALA A 190 12.59 2.70 -5.30
C ALA A 190 13.82 3.48 -4.80
N ALA A 191 13.73 4.12 -3.66
CA ALA A 191 14.86 4.82 -3.05
C ALA A 191 16.02 3.89 -2.66
N GLY A 192 15.75 2.61 -2.42
CA GLY A 192 16.77 1.59 -2.16
C GLY A 192 17.45 1.04 -3.44
N LEU A 193 16.92 1.33 -4.61
CA LEU A 193 17.42 0.78 -5.87
C LEU A 193 18.84 1.23 -6.21
N PRO A 194 19.24 2.51 -6.10
CA PRO A 194 20.62 2.93 -6.35
C PRO A 194 21.65 2.21 -5.46
N SER A 195 21.32 2.02 -4.19
CA SER A 195 22.18 1.29 -3.25
C SER A 195 22.31 -0.18 -3.61
N ALA A 196 21.23 -0.82 -4.06
CA ALA A 196 21.23 -2.20 -4.53
C ALA A 196 22.09 -2.38 -5.78
N ILE A 197 22.01 -1.47 -6.74
CA ILE A 197 22.84 -1.47 -7.96
C ILE A 197 24.30 -1.25 -7.58
N GLY A 198 24.60 -0.29 -6.73
CA GLY A 198 25.96 -0.03 -6.24
C GLY A 198 26.56 -1.23 -5.52
N GLY A 199 25.78 -1.92 -4.68
CA GLY A 199 26.17 -3.16 -4.01
C GLY A 199 26.46 -4.30 -5.00
N LEU A 200 25.68 -4.42 -6.06
CA LEU A 200 25.90 -5.42 -7.10
C LEU A 200 27.23 -5.17 -7.84
N PHE A 201 27.50 -3.93 -8.22
CA PHE A 201 28.78 -3.55 -8.83
C PHE A 201 29.97 -3.81 -7.90
N GLU A 202 29.83 -3.53 -6.61
CA GLU A 202 30.88 -3.78 -5.63
C GLU A 202 31.18 -5.28 -5.48
N LEU A 203 30.13 -6.13 -5.44
CA LEU A 203 30.31 -7.60 -5.42
C LEU A 203 31.03 -8.12 -6.65
N VAL A 204 30.78 -7.55 -7.82
CA VAL A 204 31.49 -7.90 -9.06
C VAL A 204 32.93 -7.42 -8.99
N ARG A 205 33.17 -6.19 -8.52
CA ARG A 205 34.50 -5.59 -8.41
C ARG A 205 35.40 -6.35 -7.43
N THR A 206 34.87 -6.79 -6.31
CA THR A 206 35.60 -7.56 -5.29
C THR A 206 35.82 -9.02 -5.64
N GLY A 207 35.29 -9.50 -6.76
CA GLY A 207 35.40 -10.89 -7.20
C GLY A 207 34.50 -11.88 -6.45
N SER A 208 33.64 -11.40 -5.58
CA SER A 208 32.65 -12.24 -4.84
C SER A 208 31.55 -12.78 -5.75
N MET A 209 31.32 -12.14 -6.89
CA MET A 209 30.31 -12.52 -7.87
C MET A 209 30.88 -12.40 -9.30
N HIS A 210 30.58 -13.39 -10.14
CA HIS A 210 30.95 -13.30 -11.55
C HIS A 210 30.12 -12.22 -12.27
N ALA A 211 30.76 -11.51 -13.20
CA ALA A 211 30.07 -10.50 -14.02
C ALA A 211 28.87 -11.09 -14.79
N LEU A 212 29.01 -12.34 -15.26
CA LEU A 212 27.91 -13.05 -15.94
C LEU A 212 26.68 -13.24 -15.05
N THR A 213 26.89 -13.59 -13.77
CA THR A 213 25.80 -13.73 -12.79
C THR A 213 25.09 -12.39 -12.53
N ALA A 214 25.84 -11.29 -12.45
CA ALA A 214 25.27 -9.96 -12.29
C ALA A 214 24.41 -9.55 -13.50
N ILE A 215 24.88 -9.82 -14.71
CA ILE A 215 24.13 -9.59 -15.95
C ILE A 215 22.86 -10.44 -15.98
N LEU A 216 22.94 -11.71 -15.58
CA LEU A 216 21.81 -12.61 -15.51
C LEU A 216 20.74 -12.10 -14.52
N ILE A 217 21.14 -11.60 -13.37
CA ILE A 217 20.22 -11.00 -12.38
C ILE A 217 19.53 -9.77 -12.96
N CYS A 218 20.26 -8.87 -13.62
CA CYS A 218 19.67 -7.69 -14.25
C CYS A 218 18.66 -8.07 -15.35
N VAL A 219 18.98 -9.06 -16.18
CA VAL A 219 18.06 -9.57 -17.21
C VAL A 219 16.83 -10.19 -16.60
N LEU A 220 16.98 -10.96 -15.53
CA LEU A 220 15.86 -11.57 -14.81
C LEU A 220 14.92 -10.51 -14.21
N VAL A 221 15.47 -9.48 -13.58
CA VAL A 221 14.69 -8.36 -13.03
C VAL A 221 13.92 -7.64 -14.14
N GLY A 222 14.55 -7.36 -15.27
CA GLY A 222 13.89 -6.75 -16.44
C GLY A 222 12.77 -7.62 -16.99
N LEU A 223 12.99 -8.92 -17.09
CA LEU A 223 12.01 -9.88 -17.60
C LEU A 223 10.78 -10.00 -16.66
N VAL A 224 11.01 -10.08 -15.35
CA VAL A 224 9.94 -10.11 -14.37
C VAL A 224 9.13 -8.82 -14.40
N THR A 225 9.79 -7.67 -14.48
CA THR A 225 9.12 -6.36 -14.59
C THR A 225 8.26 -6.28 -15.84
N TYR A 226 8.80 -6.75 -16.97
CA TYR A 226 8.03 -6.81 -18.22
C TYR A 226 6.79 -7.71 -18.11
N ALA A 227 6.95 -8.90 -17.53
CA ALA A 227 5.85 -9.84 -17.35
C ALA A 227 4.74 -9.27 -16.45
N VAL A 228 5.12 -8.61 -15.34
CA VAL A 228 4.17 -7.96 -14.44
C VAL A 228 3.40 -6.85 -15.15
N VAL A 229 4.09 -5.97 -15.87
CA VAL A 229 3.44 -4.89 -16.63
C VAL A 229 2.53 -5.43 -17.71
N PHE A 230 2.93 -6.50 -18.38
CA PHE A 230 2.12 -7.15 -19.43
C PHE A 230 0.80 -7.69 -18.85
N ILE A 231 0.85 -8.37 -17.71
CA ILE A 231 -0.33 -8.90 -17.03
C ILE A 231 -1.22 -7.79 -16.49
N GLU A 232 -0.65 -6.76 -15.87
CA GLU A 232 -1.39 -5.62 -15.31
C GLU A 232 -2.10 -4.79 -16.38
N ARG A 233 -1.57 -4.73 -17.60
CA ARG A 233 -2.23 -4.09 -18.75
C ARG A 233 -3.28 -4.96 -19.39
N GLY A 234 -3.31 -6.24 -19.10
CA GLY A 234 -4.26 -7.19 -19.66
C GLY A 234 -5.70 -6.83 -19.32
N GLN A 235 -6.57 -6.81 -20.34
CA GLN A 235 -7.99 -6.54 -20.18
C GLN A 235 -8.80 -7.57 -20.96
N ARG A 236 -9.85 -8.10 -20.32
CA ARG A 236 -10.87 -8.85 -21.00
C ARG A 236 -11.96 -7.90 -21.48
N LYS A 237 -12.15 -7.83 -22.78
CA LYS A 237 -13.19 -6.99 -23.40
C LYS A 237 -14.45 -7.80 -23.62
N ILE A 238 -15.55 -7.39 -22.97
CA ILE A 238 -16.86 -7.98 -23.18
C ILE A 238 -17.62 -7.12 -24.18
N LEU A 239 -18.10 -7.72 -25.27
CA LEU A 239 -18.88 -7.02 -26.27
C LEU A 239 -20.24 -6.62 -25.68
N VAL A 240 -20.55 -5.34 -25.77
CA VAL A 240 -21.82 -4.76 -25.31
C VAL A 240 -22.46 -4.02 -26.48
N ASN A 241 -23.71 -4.34 -26.76
CA ASN A 241 -24.49 -3.68 -27.80
C ASN A 241 -25.51 -2.73 -27.16
N TYR A 242 -25.62 -1.54 -27.71
CA TYR A 242 -26.68 -0.60 -27.35
C TYR A 242 -27.89 -0.78 -28.25
N ALA A 243 -29.08 -0.70 -27.66
CA ALA A 243 -30.33 -0.78 -28.43
C ALA A 243 -30.46 0.40 -29.42
N LYS A 244 -30.97 0.14 -30.60
CA LYS A 244 -31.27 1.19 -31.56
C LYS A 244 -32.35 2.10 -30.99
N ARG A 245 -32.09 3.40 -30.96
CA ARG A 245 -33.09 4.41 -30.57
C ARG A 245 -33.65 5.10 -31.79
N GLN A 246 -34.96 5.11 -31.89
CA GLN A 246 -35.69 5.87 -32.89
C GLN A 246 -36.21 7.15 -32.21
N VAL A 247 -35.81 8.30 -32.71
CA VAL A 247 -36.31 9.61 -32.28
C VAL A 247 -36.94 10.27 -33.50
N GLY A 248 -38.25 10.22 -33.60
CA GLY A 248 -38.98 10.69 -34.77
C GLY A 248 -38.67 9.83 -36.01
N ASN A 249 -38.39 10.46 -37.14
CA ASN A 249 -38.03 9.78 -38.40
C ASN A 249 -36.55 9.38 -38.54
N LYS A 250 -35.72 9.64 -37.52
CA LYS A 250 -34.29 9.29 -37.53
C LYS A 250 -34.03 8.09 -36.62
N VAL A 251 -33.47 7.04 -37.20
CA VAL A 251 -33.00 5.86 -36.50
C VAL A 251 -31.51 6.07 -36.19
N TYR A 252 -31.17 6.20 -34.93
CA TYR A 252 -29.79 6.16 -34.49
C TYR A 252 -29.37 4.70 -34.40
N GLY A 253 -28.38 4.30 -35.21
CA GLY A 253 -27.85 2.94 -35.24
C GLY A 253 -27.32 2.52 -33.88
N GLY A 254 -27.57 1.29 -33.48
CA GLY A 254 -26.96 0.73 -32.26
C GLY A 254 -25.44 0.72 -32.41
N GLN A 255 -24.76 1.32 -31.41
CA GLN A 255 -23.31 1.25 -31.34
C GLN A 255 -22.91 0.01 -30.55
N SER A 256 -21.93 -0.71 -31.08
CA SER A 256 -21.25 -1.76 -30.30
C SER A 256 -20.04 -1.15 -29.56
N SER A 257 -19.96 -1.45 -28.31
CA SER A 257 -18.86 -1.03 -27.45
C SER A 257 -18.33 -2.24 -26.68
N HIS A 258 -17.17 -2.11 -26.08
CA HIS A 258 -16.58 -3.14 -25.24
C HIS A 258 -16.53 -2.68 -23.79
N LEU A 259 -16.96 -3.54 -22.87
CA LEU A 259 -16.75 -3.34 -21.43
C LEU A 259 -15.36 -3.88 -21.05
N PRO A 260 -14.39 -3.03 -20.72
CA PRO A 260 -13.08 -3.50 -20.32
C PRO A 260 -13.10 -4.00 -18.88
N LEU A 261 -12.67 -5.25 -18.67
CA LEU A 261 -12.44 -5.83 -17.35
C LEU A 261 -10.95 -6.14 -17.21
N LYS A 262 -10.29 -5.54 -16.25
CA LYS A 262 -8.88 -5.84 -15.97
C LYS A 262 -8.73 -7.28 -15.47
N LEU A 263 -7.67 -7.96 -15.87
CA LEU A 263 -7.33 -9.29 -15.37
C LEU A 263 -7.07 -9.26 -13.85
N ASN A 264 -6.42 -8.21 -13.38
CA ASN A 264 -6.21 -7.95 -11.97
C ASN A 264 -6.95 -6.68 -11.53
N MET A 265 -8.18 -6.84 -11.06
CA MET A 265 -9.02 -5.74 -10.57
C MET A 265 -8.49 -5.15 -9.27
N ALA A 266 -7.82 -5.95 -8.46
CA ALA A 266 -7.32 -5.56 -7.16
C ALA A 266 -6.05 -4.68 -7.25
N GLY A 267 -5.27 -4.78 -8.34
CA GLY A 267 -4.04 -4.01 -8.52
C GLY A 267 -2.94 -4.37 -7.54
N VAL A 268 -2.29 -3.38 -6.98
CA VAL A 268 -1.12 -3.53 -6.07
C VAL A 268 -1.54 -3.66 -4.60
N ILE A 269 -2.79 -3.41 -4.26
CA ILE A 269 -3.27 -3.36 -2.87
C ILE A 269 -3.16 -4.70 -2.13
N PRO A 270 -3.49 -5.87 -2.73
CA PRO A 270 -3.38 -7.16 -2.05
C PRO A 270 -1.98 -7.52 -1.54
N PRO A 271 -0.89 -7.32 -2.30
CA PRO A 271 0.46 -7.52 -1.79
C PRO A 271 0.79 -6.64 -0.59
N ILE A 272 0.33 -5.40 -0.57
CA ILE A 272 0.52 -4.46 0.54
C ILE A 272 -0.22 -4.95 1.78
N PHE A 273 -1.45 -5.40 1.64
CA PHE A 273 -2.26 -5.95 2.72
C PHE A 273 -1.65 -7.23 3.28
N ALA A 274 -1.21 -8.14 2.42
CA ALA A 274 -0.54 -9.38 2.82
C ALA A 274 0.74 -9.08 3.62
N SER A 275 1.56 -8.15 3.18
CA SER A 275 2.76 -7.71 3.91
C SER A 275 2.41 -7.16 5.29
N SER A 276 1.39 -6.33 5.40
CA SER A 276 0.96 -5.75 6.67
C SER A 276 0.49 -6.81 7.65
N ILE A 277 -0.26 -7.81 7.20
CA ILE A 277 -0.75 -8.88 8.05
C ILE A 277 0.38 -9.80 8.51
N ILE A 278 1.33 -10.10 7.66
CA ILE A 278 2.50 -10.93 8.05
C ILE A 278 3.38 -10.18 9.06
N LEU A 279 3.52 -8.86 8.91
CA LEU A 279 4.31 -8.04 9.83
C LEU A 279 3.63 -7.81 11.18
N PHE A 280 2.31 -7.90 11.27
CA PHE A 280 1.55 -7.65 12.49
C PHE A 280 1.90 -8.59 13.65
N PRO A 281 1.92 -9.94 13.47
CA PRO A 281 2.36 -10.86 14.52
C PRO A 281 3.79 -10.61 15.00
N ALA A 282 4.68 -10.26 14.08
CA ALA A 282 6.05 -9.95 14.38
C ALA A 282 6.20 -8.69 15.24
N THR A 283 5.42 -7.66 14.97
CA THR A 283 5.36 -6.43 15.76
C THR A 283 4.86 -6.73 17.18
N ILE A 284 3.79 -7.51 17.32
CA ILE A 284 3.27 -7.94 18.63
C ILE A 284 4.33 -8.72 19.39
N THR A 285 5.00 -9.66 18.73
CA THR A 285 6.06 -10.47 19.35
C THR A 285 7.20 -9.61 19.86
N SER A 286 7.62 -8.60 19.12
CA SER A 286 8.67 -7.68 19.54
C SER A 286 8.31 -6.90 20.82
N TRP A 287 7.02 -6.59 21.02
CA TRP A 287 6.55 -5.91 22.24
C TRP A 287 6.60 -6.81 23.48
N PHE A 288 6.21 -8.07 23.33
CA PHE A 288 6.23 -9.02 24.46
C PHE A 288 7.62 -9.59 24.77
N THR A 289 8.56 -9.50 23.83
CA THR A 289 9.90 -10.07 23.98
C THR A 289 10.90 -9.11 24.66
N SER A 290 10.52 -7.86 24.84
CA SER A 290 11.34 -6.85 25.54
C SER A 290 11.49 -7.09 27.05
N GLY A 291 10.81 -8.12 27.59
CA GLY A 291 10.95 -8.58 28.97
C GLY A 291 11.56 -9.97 29.05
N ASP A 292 12.28 -10.27 30.12
CA ASP A 292 12.87 -11.57 30.47
C ASP A 292 11.81 -12.66 30.74
N ALA A 293 10.74 -12.69 29.97
CA ALA A 293 9.70 -13.70 30.12
C ALA A 293 10.17 -15.03 29.52
N SER A 294 10.63 -15.92 30.37
CA SER A 294 11.05 -17.30 30.05
C SER A 294 9.89 -18.28 29.86
N GLY A 295 8.68 -17.78 29.62
CA GLY A 295 7.50 -18.62 29.42
C GLY A 295 7.50 -19.36 28.10
N GLY A 296 6.93 -20.58 28.08
CA GLY A 296 6.82 -21.40 26.87
C GLY A 296 6.07 -20.70 25.72
N VAL A 297 5.11 -19.82 26.03
CA VAL A 297 4.37 -19.02 25.06
C VAL A 297 5.28 -18.01 24.34
N VAL A 298 6.22 -17.39 25.07
CA VAL A 298 7.18 -16.45 24.48
C VAL A 298 8.14 -17.15 23.52
N ARG A 299 8.59 -18.36 23.87
CA ARG A 299 9.41 -19.19 22.97
C ARG A 299 8.65 -19.55 21.70
N PHE A 300 7.41 -20.01 21.84
CA PHE A 300 6.55 -20.32 20.69
C PHE A 300 6.35 -19.11 19.77
N LEU A 301 6.12 -17.91 20.34
CA LEU A 301 5.99 -16.68 19.58
C LEU A 301 7.30 -16.28 18.88
N LYS A 302 8.45 -16.47 19.54
CA LYS A 302 9.77 -16.26 18.92
C LYS A 302 10.03 -17.21 17.76
N ASP A 303 9.73 -18.48 17.92
CA ASP A 303 9.90 -19.48 16.87
C ASP A 303 8.95 -19.20 15.69
N LEU A 304 7.72 -18.79 15.97
CA LEU A 304 6.77 -18.37 14.95
C LEU A 304 7.26 -17.13 14.17
N ALA A 305 7.76 -16.12 14.86
CA ALA A 305 8.31 -14.94 14.25
C ALA A 305 9.56 -15.23 13.40
N ALA A 306 10.42 -16.13 13.86
CA ALA A 306 11.58 -16.59 13.12
C ALA A 306 11.19 -17.35 11.85
N SER A 307 10.14 -18.18 11.92
CA SER A 307 9.60 -18.91 10.76
C SER A 307 8.94 -17.99 9.73
N LEU A 308 8.40 -16.86 10.17
CA LEU A 308 7.80 -15.83 9.31
C LEU A 308 8.82 -14.83 8.76
N ALA A 309 10.11 -14.98 9.06
CA ALA A 309 11.15 -14.10 8.56
C ALA A 309 11.30 -14.18 7.02
N PRO A 310 11.61 -13.08 6.34
CA PRO A 310 11.90 -13.08 4.91
C PRO A 310 13.04 -14.03 4.56
N GLY A 311 12.86 -14.79 3.48
CA GLY A 311 13.83 -15.80 3.04
C GLY A 311 13.51 -17.24 3.50
N GLU A 312 12.61 -17.41 4.43
CA GLU A 312 12.12 -18.73 4.84
C GLU A 312 11.04 -19.25 3.87
N PRO A 313 11.01 -20.58 3.55
CA PRO A 313 9.98 -21.12 2.65
C PRO A 313 8.55 -20.93 3.16
N ILE A 314 8.36 -20.99 4.48
CA ILE A 314 7.05 -20.77 5.11
C ILE A 314 6.57 -19.34 4.90
N HIS A 315 7.47 -18.36 5.00
CA HIS A 315 7.16 -16.97 4.70
C HIS A 315 6.67 -16.79 3.26
N ALA A 316 7.39 -17.33 2.29
CA ALA A 316 7.03 -17.26 0.88
C ALA A 316 5.66 -17.90 0.60
N LEU A 317 5.40 -19.06 1.19
CA LEU A 317 4.13 -19.78 1.03
C LEU A 317 2.95 -19.00 1.63
N LEU A 318 3.11 -18.52 2.87
CA LEU A 318 2.08 -17.73 3.55
C LEU A 318 1.83 -16.41 2.85
N TYR A 319 2.87 -15.75 2.38
CA TYR A 319 2.77 -14.50 1.63
C TYR A 319 2.01 -14.68 0.31
N ALA A 320 2.33 -15.72 -0.44
CA ALA A 320 1.62 -16.06 -1.68
C ALA A 320 0.15 -16.39 -1.41
N ALA A 321 -0.14 -17.20 -0.39
CA ALA A 321 -1.51 -17.54 0.01
C ALA A 321 -2.30 -16.30 0.45
N ALA A 322 -1.69 -15.42 1.22
CA ALA A 322 -2.29 -14.16 1.66
C ALA A 322 -2.58 -13.22 0.48
N ILE A 323 -1.66 -13.10 -0.47
CA ILE A 323 -1.86 -12.31 -1.68
C ILE A 323 -3.05 -12.83 -2.47
N VAL A 324 -3.15 -14.13 -2.71
CA VAL A 324 -4.27 -14.74 -3.44
C VAL A 324 -5.59 -14.50 -2.71
N PHE A 325 -5.63 -14.72 -1.40
CA PHE A 325 -6.81 -14.46 -0.58
C PHE A 325 -7.26 -13.00 -0.67
N PHE A 326 -6.35 -12.04 -0.53
CA PHE A 326 -6.67 -10.61 -0.62
C PHE A 326 -7.03 -10.17 -2.02
N CYS A 327 -6.49 -10.77 -3.07
CA CYS A 327 -6.93 -10.53 -4.43
C CYS A 327 -8.42 -10.83 -4.60
N PHE A 328 -8.86 -11.99 -4.17
CA PHE A 328 -10.27 -12.36 -4.22
C PHE A 328 -11.14 -11.48 -3.32
N PHE A 329 -10.71 -11.28 -2.10
CA PHE A 329 -11.43 -10.47 -1.12
C PHE A 329 -11.61 -9.02 -1.58
N TYR A 330 -10.54 -8.38 -2.01
CA TYR A 330 -10.56 -6.99 -2.45
C TYR A 330 -11.33 -6.80 -3.74
N THR A 331 -11.23 -7.74 -4.67
CA THR A 331 -12.03 -7.73 -5.90
C THR A 331 -13.52 -7.83 -5.58
N ALA A 332 -13.90 -8.68 -4.64
CA ALA A 332 -15.29 -8.78 -4.18
C ALA A 332 -15.83 -7.49 -3.54
N LEU A 333 -14.95 -6.73 -2.86
CA LEU A 333 -15.33 -5.45 -2.24
C LEU A 333 -15.43 -4.30 -3.24
N VAL A 334 -14.51 -4.22 -4.18
CA VAL A 334 -14.39 -3.07 -5.11
C VAL A 334 -15.25 -3.24 -6.34
N PHE A 335 -15.35 -4.46 -6.84
CA PHE A 335 -16.12 -4.76 -8.04
C PHE A 335 -17.46 -5.41 -7.68
N ASN A 336 -18.53 -4.70 -7.98
CA ASN A 336 -19.91 -5.19 -7.82
C ASN A 336 -20.50 -5.49 -9.20
N SER A 337 -20.51 -6.77 -9.56
CA SER A 337 -21.04 -7.24 -10.84
C SER A 337 -22.53 -6.94 -10.98
N LYS A 338 -23.30 -7.01 -9.90
CA LYS A 338 -24.73 -6.71 -9.90
C LYS A 338 -25.00 -5.24 -10.22
N GLU A 339 -24.25 -4.33 -9.60
CA GLU A 339 -24.37 -2.90 -9.87
C GLU A 339 -23.96 -2.56 -11.30
N THR A 340 -22.90 -3.18 -11.80
CA THR A 340 -22.46 -3.04 -13.19
C THR A 340 -23.52 -3.53 -14.17
N ALA A 341 -24.14 -4.69 -13.92
CA ALA A 341 -25.21 -5.23 -14.73
C ALA A 341 -26.45 -4.34 -14.72
N ASP A 342 -26.82 -3.80 -13.56
CA ASP A 342 -27.96 -2.87 -13.41
C ASP A 342 -27.69 -1.55 -14.14
N ASN A 343 -26.47 -1.03 -14.09
CA ASN A 343 -26.08 0.18 -14.82
C ASN A 343 -26.12 -0.04 -16.35
N LEU A 344 -25.68 -1.20 -16.82
CA LEU A 344 -25.82 -1.58 -18.23
C LEU A 344 -27.28 -1.65 -18.65
N LYS A 345 -28.15 -2.26 -17.83
CA LYS A 345 -29.58 -2.33 -18.08
C LYS A 345 -30.21 -0.94 -18.14
N LYS A 346 -29.87 -0.07 -17.22
CA LYS A 346 -30.38 1.33 -17.20
C LYS A 346 -29.92 2.13 -18.42
N SER A 347 -28.72 1.88 -18.91
CA SER A 347 -28.17 2.53 -20.10
C SER A 347 -28.73 1.95 -21.41
N GLY A 348 -29.57 0.91 -21.37
CA GLY A 348 -30.08 0.22 -22.56
C GLY A 348 -29.03 -0.63 -23.26
N ALA A 349 -27.92 -0.94 -22.61
CA ALA A 349 -26.88 -1.79 -23.13
C ALA A 349 -27.13 -3.26 -22.73
N PHE A 350 -26.78 -4.18 -23.58
CA PHE A 350 -26.91 -5.62 -23.32
C PHE A 350 -25.73 -6.40 -23.91
N VAL A 351 -25.43 -7.52 -23.28
CA VAL A 351 -24.46 -8.49 -23.82
C VAL A 351 -25.19 -9.39 -24.81
N PRO A 352 -24.67 -9.59 -26.04
CA PRO A 352 -25.34 -10.44 -27.03
C PRO A 352 -25.58 -11.85 -26.49
N GLY A 353 -26.83 -12.35 -26.62
CA GLY A 353 -27.23 -13.69 -26.18
C GLY A 353 -27.49 -13.85 -24.67
N ILE A 354 -27.40 -12.80 -23.87
CA ILE A 354 -27.63 -12.86 -22.43
C ILE A 354 -28.70 -11.81 -22.05
N ARG A 355 -29.66 -12.22 -21.21
CA ARG A 355 -30.71 -11.31 -20.74
C ARG A 355 -30.11 -10.21 -19.81
N PRO A 356 -30.54 -8.95 -19.99
CA PRO A 356 -30.13 -7.87 -19.10
C PRO A 356 -30.56 -8.14 -17.65
N GLY A 357 -29.72 -7.75 -16.70
CA GLY A 357 -29.98 -7.89 -15.29
C GLY A 357 -29.19 -9.00 -14.60
N GLU A 358 -29.85 -9.90 -13.86
CA GLU A 358 -29.18 -10.92 -13.04
C GLU A 358 -28.32 -11.91 -13.84
N GLN A 359 -28.75 -12.30 -15.04
CA GLN A 359 -27.97 -13.19 -15.90
C GLN A 359 -26.69 -12.53 -16.40
N THR A 360 -26.73 -11.24 -16.69
CA THR A 360 -25.54 -10.46 -17.04
C THR A 360 -24.59 -10.36 -15.85
N SER A 361 -25.11 -10.16 -14.65
CA SER A 361 -24.32 -10.18 -13.42
C SER A 361 -23.58 -11.50 -13.21
N ARG A 362 -24.29 -12.62 -13.36
CA ARG A 362 -23.68 -13.96 -13.27
C ARG A 362 -22.64 -14.24 -14.36
N TYR A 363 -22.85 -13.71 -15.55
CA TYR A 363 -21.89 -13.82 -16.65
C TYR A 363 -20.60 -13.03 -16.37
N ILE A 364 -20.73 -11.84 -15.78
CA ILE A 364 -19.59 -11.00 -15.42
C ILE A 364 -18.81 -11.60 -14.23
N ASP A 365 -19.52 -12.25 -13.29
CA ASP A 365 -18.89 -12.92 -12.14
C ASP A 365 -18.08 -14.17 -12.54
N LYS A 366 -18.38 -14.79 -13.66
CA LYS A 366 -17.75 -15.99 -14.16
C LYS A 366 -16.45 -15.71 -14.92
#